data_594df85aa4c7310ad474706a6b52be48
#
_entry.id   594df85aa4c7310ad474706a6b52be48
#
_cell.length_a   1.000
_cell.length_b   1.000
_cell.length_c   1.000
_cell.angle_alpha   90.00
_cell.angle_beta   90.00
_cell.angle_gamma   90.00
#
_symmetry.space_group_name_H-M   'P 1'
#
loop_
_entity.id
_entity.type
_entity.pdbx_description
1 polymer ?
#
loop_
_entity_poly.entity_id
_entity_poly.type
_entity_poly.pdbx_seq_one_letter_code
_entity_poly.pdbx_strand_id
1 'polypeptide(L)'
;MRTLKHVCVMFLALAALTYAAAQDQSSTVMSPPKVLTIAREFVKPGKSGSPHDKTESAFVQAARRAKWPTHYLAMNSVSGKSRSLFAFGYDSFEAWEKDQIAQQKNTSFADALDRAYIADGDLLDSVDSSVLLFNQEYSLNLKDEHVTPATRYFEIAVYHVKQGHRKDWDDGMKIVLAAYQKGLPQAHWACYEAVFGAPENTYVFFIPRKSASEIDSDFAHNKDFAEAMGEDGMKKLEDLSAAAIESSETNLFILNPAMSYVPDEWGKADEFWKPKAAGMAAATPKKPAEKPAH
;
A
#
# COMPACT_ATOMS: atom_id res chain seq x y z
N MET A 1 -45.65 8.17 -67.19
CA MET A 1 -44.24 7.99 -67.55
C MET A 1 -43.46 8.09 -66.22
N ARG A 2 -43.03 6.96 -65.75
CA ARG A 2 -41.63 6.52 -65.53
C ARG A 2 -40.78 7.62 -64.81
N THR A 3 -40.20 7.47 -63.64
CA THR A 3 -39.27 6.41 -63.20
C THR A 3 -39.05 6.44 -61.66
N LEU A 4 -39.10 5.29 -61.14
CA LEU A 4 -38.46 4.70 -59.99
C LEU A 4 -37.02 5.18 -59.73
N LYS A 5 -36.62 5.53 -58.47
CA LYS A 5 -35.27 5.23 -57.95
C LYS A 5 -35.17 5.32 -56.42
N HIS A 6 -35.06 4.18 -55.83
CA HIS A 6 -34.13 3.73 -54.76
C HIS A 6 -34.03 4.58 -53.49
N VAL A 7 -34.69 4.06 -52.51
CA VAL A 7 -34.44 4.27 -51.09
C VAL A 7 -33.13 3.59 -50.71
N CYS A 8 -32.15 4.37 -50.29
CA CYS A 8 -31.00 3.86 -49.55
C CYS A 8 -31.24 4.11 -48.04
N VAL A 9 -31.63 3.06 -47.34
CA VAL A 9 -31.66 3.04 -45.88
C VAL A 9 -30.24 2.82 -45.41
N MET A 10 -29.62 3.87 -44.91
CA MET A 10 -28.33 3.77 -44.16
C MET A 10 -28.64 3.45 -42.71
N PHE A 11 -28.44 2.21 -42.34
CA PHE A 11 -28.34 1.80 -40.91
C PHE A 11 -27.08 2.40 -40.29
N LEU A 12 -27.22 3.44 -39.50
CA LEU A 12 -26.21 3.89 -38.58
C LEU A 12 -26.24 2.94 -37.35
N ALA A 13 -25.35 1.95 -37.37
CA ALA A 13 -25.03 1.20 -36.19
C ALA A 13 -24.26 2.12 -35.23
N LEU A 14 -24.92 2.64 -34.19
CA LEU A 14 -24.27 3.23 -33.03
C LEU A 14 -23.56 2.11 -32.29
N ALA A 15 -22.27 1.92 -32.58
CA ALA A 15 -21.39 1.15 -31.71
C ALA A 15 -21.18 1.97 -30.41
N ALA A 16 -21.94 1.66 -29.39
CA ALA A 16 -21.63 2.09 -28.03
C ALA A 16 -20.29 1.45 -27.62
N LEU A 17 -19.21 2.18 -27.79
CA LEU A 17 -17.94 1.87 -27.21
C LEU A 17 -18.09 2.03 -25.69
N THR A 18 -18.47 0.95 -25.01
CA THR A 18 -18.25 0.81 -23.58
C THR A 18 -16.75 0.73 -23.37
N TYR A 19 -16.14 1.85 -23.07
CA TYR A 19 -14.84 1.87 -22.40
C TYR A 19 -15.05 1.30 -20.99
N ALA A 20 -15.06 -0.02 -20.87
CA ALA A 20 -14.65 -0.67 -19.67
C ALA A 20 -13.13 -0.41 -19.58
N ALA A 21 -12.71 0.52 -18.75
CA ALA A 21 -11.36 0.53 -18.24
C ALA A 21 -11.21 -0.76 -17.41
N ALA A 22 -10.94 -1.87 -18.09
CA ALA A 22 -10.43 -3.04 -17.43
C ALA A 22 -9.06 -2.61 -16.92
N GLN A 23 -8.92 -2.44 -15.58
CA GLN A 23 -7.61 -2.55 -14.97
C GLN A 23 -6.98 -3.79 -15.56
N ASP A 24 -5.81 -3.62 -16.18
CA ASP A 24 -5.08 -4.73 -16.79
C ASP A 24 -4.73 -5.74 -15.69
N GLN A 25 -5.62 -6.72 -15.49
CA GLN A 25 -5.51 -7.74 -14.42
C GLN A 25 -4.30 -8.67 -14.64
N SER A 26 -3.58 -8.48 -15.72
CA SER A 26 -2.38 -9.27 -16.08
C SER A 26 -1.08 -8.66 -15.58
N SER A 27 -1.10 -7.45 -15.00
CA SER A 27 0.12 -6.78 -14.57
C SER A 27 0.74 -7.42 -13.33
N THR A 28 2.00 -7.82 -13.42
CA THR A 28 2.82 -8.23 -12.27
C THR A 28 3.40 -7.03 -11.51
N VAL A 29 3.05 -5.81 -11.90
CA VAL A 29 3.57 -4.56 -11.35
C VAL A 29 2.40 -3.68 -10.91
N MET A 30 2.42 -3.21 -9.67
CA MET A 30 1.46 -2.25 -9.14
C MET A 30 2.13 -0.89 -9.01
N SER A 31 1.69 0.08 -9.82
CA SER A 31 2.10 1.49 -9.67
C SER A 31 1.33 2.15 -8.52
N PRO A 32 1.86 3.23 -7.91
CA PRO A 32 1.15 3.96 -6.87
C PRO A 32 -0.24 4.43 -7.36
N PRO A 33 -1.33 4.00 -6.69
CA PRO A 33 -2.69 4.41 -7.05
C PRO A 33 -2.93 5.88 -6.69
N LYS A 34 -3.88 6.54 -7.37
CA LYS A 34 -4.22 7.94 -7.08
C LYS A 34 -4.93 8.11 -5.73
N VAL A 35 -5.78 7.15 -5.38
CA VAL A 35 -6.48 7.07 -4.09
C VAL A 35 -6.07 5.77 -3.43
N LEU A 36 -5.58 5.85 -2.21
CA LEU A 36 -5.17 4.71 -1.41
C LEU A 36 -5.99 4.69 -0.11
N THR A 37 -6.76 3.65 0.12
CA THR A 37 -7.41 3.45 1.41
C THR A 37 -6.60 2.47 2.25
N ILE A 38 -6.36 2.83 3.50
CA ILE A 38 -5.65 2.00 4.46
C ILE A 38 -6.58 1.69 5.63
N ALA A 39 -6.88 0.41 5.83
CA ALA A 39 -7.45 -0.06 7.09
C ALA A 39 -6.31 -0.52 8.01
N ARG A 40 -6.38 -0.17 9.30
CA ARG A 40 -5.41 -0.56 10.32
C ARG A 40 -6.12 -1.35 11.41
N GLU A 41 -5.65 -2.57 11.62
CA GLU A 41 -6.17 -3.46 12.65
C GLU A 41 -5.13 -3.65 13.74
N PHE A 42 -5.47 -3.20 14.95
CA PHE A 42 -4.61 -3.36 16.12
C PHE A 42 -5.01 -4.65 16.82
N VAL A 43 -4.13 -5.64 16.73
CA VAL A 43 -4.41 -6.99 17.20
C VAL A 43 -4.13 -7.11 18.71
N LYS A 44 -5.03 -7.73 19.46
CA LYS A 44 -4.87 -8.00 20.89
C LYS A 44 -3.59 -8.78 21.16
N PRO A 45 -2.92 -8.55 22.29
CA PRO A 45 -1.73 -9.31 22.68
C PRO A 45 -1.99 -10.83 22.63
N GLY A 46 -1.08 -11.56 21.97
CA GLY A 46 -1.15 -13.01 21.80
C GLY A 46 -2.15 -13.51 20.73
N LYS A 47 -2.79 -12.61 19.99
CA LYS A 47 -3.72 -12.95 18.90
C LYS A 47 -3.15 -12.72 17.51
N SER A 48 -2.00 -12.03 17.38
CA SER A 48 -1.28 -11.86 16.11
C SER A 48 -0.71 -13.18 15.57
N GLY A 49 -0.34 -13.17 14.29
CA GLY A 49 0.21 -14.34 13.59
C GLY A 49 -0.90 -15.33 13.19
N SER A 50 -0.69 -16.63 13.37
CA SER A 50 -1.55 -17.68 12.84
C SER A 50 -3.06 -17.54 13.17
N PRO A 51 -3.51 -17.11 14.36
CA PRO A 51 -4.93 -16.86 14.60
C PRO A 51 -5.50 -15.78 13.69
N HIS A 52 -4.83 -14.64 13.59
CA HIS A 52 -5.25 -13.52 12.75
C HIS A 52 -5.10 -13.84 11.25
N ASP A 53 -4.00 -14.48 10.82
CA ASP A 53 -3.85 -14.95 9.45
C ASP A 53 -5.01 -15.85 9.01
N LYS A 54 -5.54 -16.66 9.92
CA LYS A 54 -6.66 -17.58 9.65
C LYS A 54 -7.98 -16.82 9.45
N THR A 55 -8.29 -15.85 10.30
CA THR A 55 -9.52 -15.06 10.17
C THR A 55 -9.45 -14.20 8.91
N GLU A 56 -8.33 -13.53 8.66
CA GLU A 56 -8.10 -12.73 7.48
C GLU A 56 -8.12 -13.52 6.16
N SER A 57 -7.67 -14.76 6.18
CA SER A 57 -7.77 -15.63 4.98
C SER A 57 -9.21 -15.86 4.52
N ALA A 58 -10.22 -15.65 5.38
CA ALA A 58 -11.62 -15.75 5.00
C ALA A 58 -12.05 -14.61 4.06
N PHE A 59 -11.53 -13.40 4.26
CA PHE A 59 -11.74 -12.27 3.35
C PHE A 59 -11.12 -12.56 1.97
N VAL A 60 -9.88 -13.04 1.94
CA VAL A 60 -9.21 -13.45 0.70
C VAL A 60 -10.01 -14.50 -0.05
N GLN A 61 -10.52 -15.52 0.66
CA GLN A 61 -11.33 -16.57 0.07
C GLN A 61 -12.68 -16.04 -0.44
N ALA A 62 -13.31 -15.09 0.27
CA ALA A 62 -14.55 -14.45 -0.18
C ALA A 62 -14.31 -13.66 -1.48
N ALA A 63 -13.26 -12.85 -1.54
CA ALA A 63 -12.86 -12.09 -2.74
C ALA A 63 -12.55 -13.02 -3.92
N ARG A 64 -11.80 -14.10 -3.70
CA ARG A 64 -11.51 -15.11 -4.76
C ARG A 64 -12.77 -15.78 -5.28
N ARG A 65 -13.69 -16.19 -4.41
CA ARG A 65 -14.98 -16.80 -4.82
C ARG A 65 -15.84 -15.84 -5.62
N ALA A 66 -15.87 -14.57 -5.21
CA ALA A 66 -16.59 -13.52 -5.91
C ALA A 66 -15.89 -13.06 -7.21
N LYS A 67 -14.64 -13.49 -7.45
CA LYS A 67 -13.77 -12.96 -8.50
C LYS A 67 -13.74 -11.44 -8.44
N TRP A 68 -13.55 -10.91 -7.20
CA TRP A 68 -13.62 -9.48 -6.97
C TRP A 68 -12.51 -8.77 -7.75
N PRO A 69 -12.81 -7.66 -8.46
CA PRO A 69 -11.81 -7.02 -9.33
C PRO A 69 -10.77 -6.22 -8.54
N THR A 70 -11.10 -5.74 -7.36
CA THR A 70 -10.19 -4.91 -6.57
C THR A 70 -9.28 -5.78 -5.73
N HIS A 71 -7.98 -5.74 -6.02
CA HIS A 71 -6.94 -6.41 -5.26
C HIS A 71 -6.44 -5.53 -4.12
N TYR A 72 -5.87 -6.17 -3.08
CA TYR A 72 -5.28 -5.44 -1.97
C TYR A 72 -4.07 -6.17 -1.40
N LEU A 73 -3.21 -5.39 -0.76
CA LEU A 73 -2.05 -5.88 -0.02
C LEU A 73 -2.32 -5.81 1.47
N ALA A 74 -1.94 -6.85 2.17
CA ALA A 74 -1.91 -6.90 3.62
C ALA A 74 -0.47 -7.00 4.10
N MET A 75 -0.16 -6.30 5.19
CA MET A 75 1.17 -6.29 5.77
C MET A 75 1.12 -6.19 7.29
N ASN A 76 2.00 -6.91 7.96
CA ASN A 76 2.10 -6.95 9.41
C ASN A 76 3.26 -6.09 9.91
N SER A 77 3.08 -5.37 11.01
CA SER A 77 4.16 -4.59 11.61
C SER A 77 5.29 -5.48 12.09
N VAL A 78 6.52 -5.13 11.71
CA VAL A 78 7.77 -5.69 12.26
C VAL A 78 8.26 -4.82 13.40
N SER A 79 7.97 -3.52 13.36
CA SER A 79 8.31 -2.56 14.39
C SER A 79 7.08 -1.74 14.83
N GLY A 80 7.19 -1.07 15.96
CA GLY A 80 6.13 -0.24 16.53
C GLY A 80 5.00 -1.04 17.17
N LYS A 81 3.80 -0.45 17.24
CA LYS A 81 2.61 -1.11 17.80
C LYS A 81 2.18 -2.27 16.89
N SER A 82 1.86 -3.42 17.48
CA SER A 82 1.39 -4.61 16.74
C SER A 82 0.10 -4.29 15.99
N ARG A 83 0.16 -4.34 14.66
CA ARG A 83 -0.96 -4.04 13.76
C ARG A 83 -0.79 -4.68 12.40
N SER A 84 -1.90 -4.86 11.72
CA SER A 84 -1.93 -5.19 10.28
C SER A 84 -2.49 -4.01 9.49
N LEU A 85 -1.95 -3.80 8.30
CA LEU A 85 -2.43 -2.78 7.36
C LEU A 85 -2.99 -3.47 6.13
N PHE A 86 -4.13 -2.98 5.65
CA PHE A 86 -4.76 -3.43 4.40
C PHE A 86 -4.85 -2.23 3.46
N ALA A 87 -4.14 -2.33 2.34
CA ALA A 87 -3.98 -1.26 1.37
C ALA A 87 -4.76 -1.55 0.08
N PHE A 88 -5.79 -0.72 -0.22
CA PHE A 88 -6.61 -0.83 -1.42
C PHE A 88 -6.37 0.39 -2.30
N GLY A 89 -6.01 0.16 -3.57
CA GLY A 89 -5.72 1.22 -4.52
C GLY A 89 -6.84 1.45 -5.52
N TYR A 90 -7.10 2.73 -5.84
CA TYR A 90 -8.10 3.15 -6.82
C TYR A 90 -7.57 4.29 -7.68
N ASP A 91 -8.04 4.36 -8.94
CA ASP A 91 -7.68 5.43 -9.87
C ASP A 91 -8.39 6.76 -9.55
N SER A 92 -9.50 6.71 -8.81
CA SER A 92 -10.30 7.88 -8.41
C SER A 92 -11.25 7.55 -7.28
N PHE A 93 -11.82 8.58 -6.63
CA PHE A 93 -12.93 8.42 -5.70
C PHE A 93 -14.18 7.81 -6.35
N GLU A 94 -14.43 8.11 -7.62
CA GLU A 94 -15.53 7.49 -8.36
C GLU A 94 -15.33 5.97 -8.52
N ALA A 95 -14.09 5.53 -8.78
CA ALA A 95 -13.77 4.11 -8.85
C ALA A 95 -13.94 3.43 -7.49
N TRP A 96 -13.51 4.08 -6.40
CA TRP A 96 -13.75 3.61 -5.04
C TRP A 96 -15.24 3.51 -4.71
N GLU A 97 -16.05 4.53 -5.02
CA GLU A 97 -17.50 4.51 -4.80
C GLU A 97 -18.18 3.37 -5.56
N LYS A 98 -17.80 3.18 -6.84
CA LYS A 98 -18.34 2.08 -7.68
C LYS A 98 -18.03 0.72 -7.07
N ASP A 99 -16.83 0.53 -6.54
CA ASP A 99 -16.41 -0.71 -5.87
C ASP A 99 -17.28 -0.97 -4.62
N GLN A 100 -17.48 0.05 -3.77
CA GLN A 100 -18.33 -0.05 -2.58
C GLN A 100 -19.80 -0.40 -2.92
N ILE A 101 -20.36 0.26 -3.95
CA ILE A 101 -21.72 -0.01 -4.41
C ILE A 101 -21.83 -1.43 -4.99
N ALA A 102 -20.84 -1.88 -5.75
CA ALA A 102 -20.81 -3.22 -6.30
C ALA A 102 -20.73 -4.29 -5.19
N GLN A 103 -19.93 -4.05 -4.15
CA GLN A 103 -19.82 -4.91 -2.98
C GLN A 103 -21.17 -5.06 -2.28
N GLN A 104 -21.88 -3.96 -2.01
CA GLN A 104 -23.20 -3.96 -1.38
C GLN A 104 -24.26 -4.70 -2.21
N LYS A 105 -24.19 -4.61 -3.53
CA LYS A 105 -25.12 -5.29 -4.46
C LYS A 105 -24.85 -6.79 -4.58
N ASN A 106 -23.65 -7.25 -4.30
CA ASN A 106 -23.29 -8.67 -4.31
C ASN A 106 -23.55 -9.28 -2.93
N THR A 107 -24.80 -9.62 -2.63
CA THR A 107 -25.23 -10.08 -1.30
C THR A 107 -24.44 -11.28 -0.79
N SER A 108 -24.10 -12.24 -1.66
CA SER A 108 -23.32 -13.42 -1.25
C SER A 108 -21.90 -13.05 -0.83
N PHE A 109 -21.31 -12.05 -1.47
CA PHE A 109 -19.99 -11.52 -1.11
C PHE A 109 -20.08 -10.71 0.18
N ALA A 110 -21.05 -9.78 0.28
CA ALA A 110 -21.29 -8.99 1.49
C ALA A 110 -21.49 -9.89 2.71
N ASP A 111 -22.38 -10.89 2.64
CA ASP A 111 -22.61 -11.86 3.72
C ASP A 111 -21.35 -12.64 4.11
N ALA A 112 -20.47 -12.94 3.14
CA ALA A 112 -19.20 -13.62 3.43
C ALA A 112 -18.22 -12.72 4.16
N LEU A 113 -18.17 -11.44 3.79
CA LEU A 113 -17.35 -10.43 4.48
C LEU A 113 -17.86 -10.18 5.90
N ASP A 114 -19.18 -10.04 6.09
CA ASP A 114 -19.78 -9.83 7.42
C ASP A 114 -19.41 -10.96 8.39
N ARG A 115 -19.48 -12.20 7.92
CA ARG A 115 -19.05 -13.36 8.74
C ARG A 115 -17.55 -13.32 9.07
N ALA A 116 -16.71 -12.86 8.12
CA ALA A 116 -15.28 -12.73 8.34
C ALA A 116 -15.00 -11.62 9.36
N TYR A 117 -15.65 -10.45 9.25
CA TYR A 117 -15.54 -9.34 10.20
C TYR A 117 -15.94 -9.74 11.63
N ILE A 118 -17.02 -10.50 11.79
CA ILE A 118 -17.44 -10.98 13.11
C ILE A 118 -16.38 -11.90 13.71
N ALA A 119 -15.82 -12.82 12.91
CA ALA A 119 -14.82 -13.78 13.39
C ALA A 119 -13.47 -13.10 13.71
N ASP A 120 -13.09 -12.08 12.94
CA ASP A 120 -11.85 -11.37 13.12
C ASP A 120 -11.93 -10.37 14.27
N GLY A 121 -13.05 -9.69 14.45
CA GLY A 121 -13.28 -8.69 15.49
C GLY A 121 -12.99 -9.17 16.91
N ASP A 122 -13.12 -10.46 17.18
CA ASP A 122 -12.75 -11.07 18.48
C ASP A 122 -11.24 -10.99 18.76
N LEU A 123 -10.41 -10.87 17.72
CA LEU A 123 -8.96 -10.79 17.82
C LEU A 123 -8.44 -9.36 17.93
N LEU A 124 -9.27 -8.35 17.59
CA LEU A 124 -8.88 -6.96 17.46
C LEU A 124 -9.12 -6.16 18.75
N ASP A 125 -8.16 -5.29 19.08
CA ASP A 125 -8.26 -4.27 20.13
C ASP A 125 -8.99 -3.03 19.60
N SER A 126 -8.62 -2.61 18.39
CA SER A 126 -9.24 -1.49 17.68
C SER A 126 -9.00 -1.57 16.18
N VAL A 127 -9.83 -0.88 15.42
CA VAL A 127 -9.71 -0.70 13.97
C VAL A 127 -9.86 0.78 13.67
N ASP A 128 -9.06 1.28 12.75
CA ASP A 128 -9.26 2.60 12.15
C ASP A 128 -8.92 2.58 10.65
N SER A 129 -9.21 3.66 9.95
CA SER A 129 -8.92 3.76 8.54
C SER A 129 -8.58 5.17 8.13
N SER A 130 -7.86 5.30 7.03
CA SER A 130 -7.57 6.58 6.39
C SER A 130 -7.68 6.47 4.88
N VAL A 131 -7.98 7.61 4.25
CA VAL A 131 -7.96 7.77 2.80
C VAL A 131 -6.88 8.76 2.44
N LEU A 132 -6.00 8.34 1.53
CA LEU A 132 -4.80 9.05 1.16
C LEU A 132 -4.87 9.41 -0.34
N LEU A 133 -4.41 10.60 -0.69
CA LEU A 133 -4.23 11.02 -2.08
C LEU A 133 -2.75 11.01 -2.46
N PHE A 134 -2.47 10.45 -3.63
CA PHE A 134 -1.12 10.41 -4.18
C PHE A 134 -0.56 11.81 -4.39
N ASN A 135 0.61 12.07 -3.83
CA ASN A 135 1.35 13.31 -3.95
C ASN A 135 2.60 13.09 -4.83
N GLN A 136 2.47 13.40 -6.11
CA GLN A 136 3.56 13.25 -7.07
C GLN A 136 4.74 14.19 -6.77
N GLU A 137 4.48 15.38 -6.23
CA GLU A 137 5.49 16.41 -5.99
C GLU A 137 6.51 15.98 -4.93
N TYR A 138 6.06 15.22 -3.92
CA TYR A 138 6.92 14.71 -2.85
C TYR A 138 7.38 13.26 -3.06
N SER A 139 7.00 12.66 -4.17
CA SER A 139 7.45 11.31 -4.54
C SER A 139 8.76 11.35 -5.31
N LEU A 140 9.53 10.27 -5.23
CA LEU A 140 10.85 10.17 -5.87
C LEU A 140 10.94 8.97 -6.80
N ASN A 141 11.53 9.16 -7.98
CA ASN A 141 11.86 8.10 -8.94
C ASN A 141 10.71 7.15 -9.24
N LEU A 142 9.53 7.71 -9.54
CA LEU A 142 8.29 6.97 -9.76
C LEU A 142 8.35 5.91 -10.87
N LYS A 143 9.34 5.98 -11.75
CA LYS A 143 9.56 4.95 -12.78
C LYS A 143 10.00 3.62 -12.19
N ASP A 144 10.66 3.69 -11.02
CA ASP A 144 11.20 2.55 -10.29
C ASP A 144 10.33 2.21 -9.06
N GLU A 145 9.37 3.11 -8.74
CA GLU A 145 8.45 2.96 -7.62
C GLU A 145 7.29 2.05 -8.00
N HIS A 146 7.58 0.75 -7.97
CA HIS A 146 6.59 -0.27 -8.27
C HIS A 146 6.61 -1.36 -7.21
N VAL A 147 5.42 -1.73 -6.75
CA VAL A 147 5.25 -2.94 -5.97
C VAL A 147 5.17 -4.13 -6.93
N THR A 148 6.05 -5.09 -6.74
CA THR A 148 6.19 -6.27 -7.59
C THR A 148 6.02 -7.55 -6.79
N PRO A 149 5.85 -8.72 -7.42
CA PRO A 149 5.86 -9.99 -6.71
C PRO A 149 7.11 -10.24 -5.85
N ALA A 150 8.24 -9.58 -6.16
CA ALA A 150 9.47 -9.69 -5.38
C ALA A 150 9.49 -8.81 -4.12
N THR A 151 8.57 -7.88 -3.97
CA THR A 151 8.46 -7.02 -2.77
C THR A 151 8.13 -7.86 -1.54
N ARG A 152 8.80 -7.59 -0.42
CA ARG A 152 8.64 -8.32 0.87
C ARG A 152 8.30 -7.40 2.01
N TYR A 153 8.80 -6.17 1.99
CA TYR A 153 8.65 -5.21 3.07
C TYR A 153 8.18 -3.87 2.54
N PHE A 154 7.57 -3.11 3.44
CA PHE A 154 7.40 -1.67 3.31
C PHE A 154 8.01 -0.98 4.51
N GLU A 155 8.86 -0.02 4.26
CA GLU A 155 9.16 1.02 5.23
C GLU A 155 8.11 2.12 5.02
N ILE A 156 7.39 2.46 6.10
CA ILE A 156 6.32 3.46 6.06
C ILE A 156 6.68 4.55 7.05
N ALA A 157 6.93 5.76 6.52
CA ALA A 157 7.18 6.95 7.31
C ALA A 157 5.96 7.86 7.29
N VAL A 158 5.52 8.29 8.46
CA VAL A 158 4.38 9.20 8.64
C VAL A 158 4.90 10.49 9.27
N TYR A 159 4.55 11.62 8.67
CA TYR A 159 4.88 12.95 9.18
C TYR A 159 3.61 13.74 9.42
N HIS A 160 3.52 14.36 10.59
CA HIS A 160 2.51 15.35 10.93
C HIS A 160 3.17 16.72 10.88
N VAL A 161 2.67 17.58 9.99
CA VAL A 161 3.19 18.93 9.80
C VAL A 161 2.35 19.93 10.58
N LYS A 162 3.03 20.80 11.34
CA LYS A 162 2.38 21.84 12.14
C LYS A 162 1.50 22.75 11.30
N GLN A 163 0.38 23.17 11.84
CA GLN A 163 -0.50 24.16 11.23
C GLN A 163 0.28 25.46 10.94
N GLY A 164 0.09 25.96 9.70
CA GLY A 164 0.77 27.18 9.24
C GLY A 164 2.21 26.99 8.74
N HIS A 165 2.81 25.80 8.87
CA HIS A 165 4.19 25.51 8.47
C HIS A 165 4.31 24.68 7.18
N ARG A 166 3.26 24.64 6.35
CA ARG A 166 3.29 23.92 5.07
C ARG A 166 4.42 24.40 4.16
N LYS A 167 4.68 25.74 4.15
CA LYS A 167 5.77 26.29 3.34
C LYS A 167 7.15 25.78 3.79
N ASP A 168 7.39 25.68 5.07
CA ASP A 168 8.65 25.16 5.61
C ASP A 168 8.83 23.69 5.26
N TRP A 169 7.74 22.92 5.31
CA TRP A 169 7.70 21.53 4.85
C TRP A 169 8.02 21.42 3.35
N ASP A 170 7.34 22.20 2.48
CA ASP A 170 7.57 22.24 1.04
C ASP A 170 9.02 22.55 0.69
N ASP A 171 9.60 23.56 1.37
CA ASP A 171 10.98 23.97 1.16
C ASP A 171 11.96 22.89 1.64
N GLY A 172 11.66 22.20 2.75
CA GLY A 172 12.41 21.03 3.23
C GLY A 172 12.36 19.87 2.25
N MET A 173 11.18 19.53 1.74
CA MET A 173 11.01 18.45 0.74
C MET A 173 11.79 18.70 -0.54
N LYS A 174 11.82 19.95 -1.05
CA LYS A 174 12.63 20.31 -2.22
C LYS A 174 14.12 20.04 -2.01
N ILE A 175 14.63 20.39 -0.82
CA ILE A 175 16.03 20.16 -0.46
C ILE A 175 16.31 18.65 -0.39
N VAL A 176 15.45 17.89 0.26
CA VAL A 176 15.57 16.43 0.39
C VAL A 176 15.57 15.76 -0.98
N LEU A 177 14.57 16.06 -1.83
CA LEU A 177 14.47 15.48 -3.17
C LEU A 177 15.70 15.79 -4.02
N ALA A 178 16.20 17.03 -4.00
CA ALA A 178 17.39 17.40 -4.74
C ALA A 178 18.65 16.64 -4.26
N ALA A 179 18.79 16.43 -2.95
CA ALA A 179 19.92 15.69 -2.39
C ALA A 179 19.85 14.18 -2.77
N TYR A 180 18.68 13.57 -2.68
CA TYR A 180 18.49 12.17 -3.12
C TYR A 180 18.76 11.99 -4.61
N GLN A 181 18.24 12.88 -5.46
CA GLN A 181 18.49 12.84 -6.90
C GLN A 181 19.98 12.94 -7.25
N LYS A 182 20.75 13.69 -6.47
CA LYS A 182 22.18 13.90 -6.67
C LYS A 182 23.02 12.76 -6.09
N GLY A 183 22.76 12.34 -4.85
CA GLY A 183 23.60 11.41 -4.10
C GLY A 183 23.12 9.95 -4.11
N LEU A 184 21.82 9.73 -4.28
CA LEU A 184 21.17 8.41 -4.15
C LEU A 184 20.15 8.19 -5.28
N PRO A 185 20.58 8.15 -6.55
CA PRO A 185 19.68 8.09 -7.70
C PRO A 185 18.82 6.80 -7.75
N GLN A 186 19.21 5.75 -7.00
CA GLN A 186 18.47 4.51 -6.87
C GLN A 186 17.33 4.58 -5.83
N ALA A 187 17.34 5.59 -4.95
CA ALA A 187 16.30 5.76 -3.95
C ALA A 187 14.95 6.08 -4.61
N HIS A 188 13.88 5.49 -4.11
CA HIS A 188 12.54 5.67 -4.64
C HIS A 188 11.50 5.54 -3.53
N TRP A 189 10.41 6.29 -3.63
CA TRP A 189 9.26 6.20 -2.75
C TRP A 189 8.03 6.85 -3.35
N ALA A 190 6.85 6.42 -2.89
CA ALA A 190 5.60 7.10 -3.14
C ALA A 190 5.16 7.88 -1.90
N CYS A 191 4.81 9.14 -2.07
CA CYS A 191 4.24 9.98 -1.03
C CYS A 191 2.73 10.13 -1.22
N TYR A 192 2.01 10.14 -0.12
CA TYR A 192 0.58 10.39 -0.05
C TYR A 192 0.27 11.45 1.01
N GLU A 193 -0.76 12.25 0.75
CA GLU A 193 -1.34 13.17 1.73
C GLU A 193 -2.66 12.57 2.25
N ALA A 194 -2.82 12.51 3.57
CA ALA A 194 -4.06 12.01 4.15
C ALA A 194 -5.15 13.07 4.03
N VAL A 195 -6.30 12.65 3.46
CA VAL A 195 -7.45 13.55 3.27
C VAL A 195 -8.62 13.22 4.18
N PHE A 196 -8.71 11.97 4.66
CA PHE A 196 -9.72 11.55 5.64
C PHE A 196 -9.11 10.53 6.61
N GLY A 197 -9.59 10.52 7.85
CA GLY A 197 -9.22 9.53 8.86
C GLY A 197 -7.83 9.71 9.48
N ALA A 198 -7.22 10.88 9.32
CA ALA A 198 -5.97 11.27 9.96
C ALA A 198 -5.99 12.80 10.23
N PRO A 199 -5.10 13.31 11.09
CA PRO A 199 -4.92 14.75 11.26
C PRO A 199 -4.60 15.45 9.93
N GLU A 200 -4.98 16.73 9.81
CA GLU A 200 -4.60 17.54 8.66
C GLU A 200 -3.08 17.64 8.51
N ASN A 201 -2.59 17.85 7.29
CA ASN A 201 -1.16 17.92 6.96
C ASN A 201 -0.38 16.66 7.37
N THR A 202 -1.02 15.48 7.26
CA THR A 202 -0.37 14.19 7.43
C THR A 202 0.14 13.69 6.08
N TYR A 203 1.45 13.43 6.00
CA TYR A 203 2.11 12.86 4.83
C TYR A 203 2.61 11.46 5.15
N VAL A 204 2.36 10.51 4.23
CA VAL A 204 2.74 9.11 4.38
C VAL A 204 3.62 8.69 3.20
N PHE A 205 4.81 8.22 3.50
CA PHE A 205 5.78 7.73 2.52
C PHE A 205 5.82 6.22 2.56
N PHE A 206 5.68 5.61 1.41
CA PHE A 206 5.79 4.16 1.24
C PHE A 206 7.04 3.85 0.45
N ILE A 207 7.92 3.04 1.02
CA ILE A 207 9.19 2.62 0.41
C ILE A 207 9.17 1.09 0.33
N PRO A 208 8.89 0.49 -0.86
CA PRO A 208 8.89 -0.95 -1.02
C PRO A 208 10.33 -1.49 -1.00
N ARG A 209 10.49 -2.65 -0.39
CA ARG A 209 11.77 -3.34 -0.25
C ARG A 209 11.64 -4.80 -0.65
N LYS A 210 12.58 -5.31 -1.43
CA LYS A 210 12.64 -6.73 -1.80
C LYS A 210 13.23 -7.59 -0.69
N SER A 211 14.09 -7.00 0.14
CA SER A 211 14.73 -7.69 1.28
C SER A 211 15.14 -6.71 2.36
N ALA A 212 15.40 -7.21 3.57
CA ALA A 212 15.95 -6.40 4.65
C ALA A 212 17.38 -5.92 4.37
N SER A 213 18.13 -6.58 3.49
CA SER A 213 19.49 -6.13 3.11
C SER A 213 19.48 -4.81 2.34
N GLU A 214 18.38 -4.40 1.75
CA GLU A 214 18.26 -3.07 1.15
C GLU A 214 18.29 -1.97 2.21
N ILE A 215 17.80 -2.26 3.42
CA ILE A 215 17.89 -1.34 4.58
C ILE A 215 19.37 -1.18 5.01
N ASP A 216 20.13 -2.29 5.06
CA ASP A 216 21.58 -2.24 5.36
C ASP A 216 22.32 -1.38 4.32
N SER A 217 21.92 -1.50 3.05
CA SER A 217 22.48 -0.69 1.96
C SER A 217 22.18 0.79 2.15
N ASP A 218 20.97 1.16 2.55
CA ASP A 218 20.61 2.57 2.80
C ASP A 218 21.43 3.18 3.93
N PHE A 219 21.62 2.45 5.04
CA PHE A 219 22.48 2.90 6.12
C PHE A 219 23.94 3.09 5.67
N ALA A 220 24.45 2.23 4.79
CA ALA A 220 25.79 2.38 4.24
C ALA A 220 25.95 3.66 3.38
N HIS A 221 24.86 4.11 2.72
CA HIS A 221 24.85 5.28 1.85
C HIS A 221 24.43 6.59 2.54
N ASN A 222 24.24 6.59 3.87
CA ASN A 222 23.90 7.83 4.60
C ASN A 222 24.93 8.97 4.38
N LYS A 223 26.21 8.61 4.16
CA LYS A 223 27.24 9.59 3.85
C LYS A 223 27.03 10.28 2.50
N ASP A 224 26.58 9.52 1.50
CA ASP A 224 26.36 10.04 0.15
C ASP A 224 25.25 11.08 0.15
N PHE A 225 24.20 10.87 0.98
CA PHE A 225 23.15 11.86 1.20
C PHE A 225 23.69 13.12 1.87
N ALA A 226 24.48 12.99 2.94
CA ALA A 226 25.05 14.12 3.65
C ALA A 226 26.03 14.93 2.75
N GLU A 227 26.86 14.25 1.96
CA GLU A 227 27.77 14.88 0.99
C GLU A 227 26.99 15.59 -0.13
N ALA A 228 25.90 14.97 -0.63
CA ALA A 228 25.05 15.58 -1.65
C ALA A 228 24.35 16.85 -1.14
N MET A 229 23.93 16.85 0.14
CA MET A 229 23.28 17.98 0.82
C MET A 229 24.26 19.11 1.13
N GLY A 230 25.47 18.79 1.60
CA GLY A 230 26.46 19.73 2.14
C GLY A 230 26.06 20.27 3.52
N GLU A 231 27.01 20.87 4.22
CA GLU A 231 26.80 21.36 5.60
C GLU A 231 25.68 22.42 5.70
N ASP A 232 25.66 23.40 4.79
CA ASP A 232 24.64 24.45 4.77
C ASP A 232 23.25 23.86 4.47
N GLY A 233 23.17 22.87 3.57
CA GLY A 233 21.94 22.17 3.24
C GLY A 233 21.41 21.38 4.41
N MET A 234 22.27 20.65 5.11
CA MET A 234 21.91 19.88 6.30
C MET A 234 21.39 20.78 7.41
N LYS A 235 22.08 21.89 7.70
CA LYS A 235 21.62 22.85 8.69
C LYS A 235 20.27 23.48 8.33
N LYS A 236 20.10 23.87 7.07
CA LYS A 236 18.81 24.40 6.59
C LYS A 236 17.68 23.39 6.72
N LEU A 237 17.94 22.11 6.38
CA LEU A 237 16.95 21.05 6.53
C LEU A 237 16.58 20.85 8.02
N GLU A 238 17.56 20.90 8.93
CA GLU A 238 17.34 20.81 10.37
C GLU A 238 16.42 21.92 10.87
N ASP A 239 16.73 23.18 10.49
CA ASP A 239 15.92 24.35 10.85
C ASP A 239 14.47 24.24 10.33
N LEU A 240 14.29 23.87 9.04
CA LEU A 240 12.97 23.68 8.44
C LEU A 240 12.20 22.53 9.08
N SER A 241 12.87 21.41 9.37
CA SER A 241 12.27 20.26 10.02
C SER A 241 11.82 20.59 11.44
N ALA A 242 12.63 21.30 12.22
CA ALA A 242 12.28 21.75 13.55
C ALA A 242 11.09 22.73 13.55
N ALA A 243 10.99 23.57 12.52
CA ALA A 243 9.85 24.47 12.34
C ALA A 243 8.58 23.71 11.93
N ALA A 244 8.67 22.85 10.94
CA ALA A 244 7.51 22.24 10.27
C ALA A 244 6.97 20.97 10.94
N ILE A 245 7.85 20.08 11.43
CA ILE A 245 7.43 18.75 11.89
C ILE A 245 6.91 18.81 13.33
N GLU A 246 5.65 18.39 13.53
CA GLU A 246 5.06 18.20 14.85
C GLU A 246 5.47 16.86 15.44
N SER A 247 5.32 15.81 14.64
CA SER A 247 5.72 14.44 14.99
C SER A 247 5.99 13.62 13.75
N SER A 248 6.80 12.58 13.90
CA SER A 248 7.03 11.60 12.85
C SER A 248 7.22 10.21 13.43
N GLU A 249 6.83 9.19 12.67
CA GLU A 249 7.15 7.81 12.97
C GLU A 249 7.54 7.08 11.69
N THR A 250 8.49 6.15 11.80
CA THR A 250 8.86 5.25 10.72
C THR A 250 8.76 3.82 11.23
N ASN A 251 8.01 3.00 10.51
CA ASN A 251 7.79 1.61 10.87
C ASN A 251 8.08 0.69 9.68
N LEU A 252 8.61 -0.49 10.00
CA LEU A 252 8.81 -1.56 9.03
C LEU A 252 7.64 -2.53 9.09
N PHE A 253 7.12 -2.87 7.92
CA PHE A 253 6.06 -3.86 7.72
C PHE A 253 6.55 -4.97 6.80
N ILE A 254 6.08 -6.19 7.04
CA ILE A 254 6.30 -7.34 6.16
C ILE A 254 5.00 -7.70 5.47
N LEU A 255 5.04 -7.90 4.15
CA LEU A 255 3.89 -8.35 3.37
C LEU A 255 3.44 -9.74 3.81
N ASN A 256 2.13 -9.92 3.94
CA ASN A 256 1.52 -11.18 4.33
C ASN A 256 0.68 -11.76 3.18
N PRO A 257 1.16 -12.81 2.49
CA PRO A 257 0.45 -13.40 1.36
C PRO A 257 -0.82 -14.17 1.75
N ALA A 258 -0.95 -14.59 3.03
CA ALA A 258 -2.15 -15.27 3.50
C ALA A 258 -3.33 -14.32 3.67
N MET A 259 -3.04 -13.04 3.93
CA MET A 259 -4.00 -11.98 4.19
C MET A 259 -4.18 -11.05 2.98
N SER A 260 -3.36 -11.18 1.92
CA SER A 260 -3.42 -10.36 0.72
C SER A 260 -4.24 -11.01 -0.37
N TYR A 261 -5.02 -10.20 -1.09
CA TYR A 261 -5.71 -10.61 -2.30
C TYR A 261 -5.04 -9.96 -3.50
N VAL A 262 -4.13 -10.70 -4.13
CA VAL A 262 -3.33 -10.25 -5.28
C VAL A 262 -3.74 -10.96 -6.57
N PRO A 263 -3.40 -10.42 -7.76
CA PRO A 263 -3.63 -11.09 -9.03
C PRO A 263 -2.99 -12.48 -9.06
N ASP A 264 -3.62 -13.42 -9.76
CA ASP A 264 -3.12 -14.81 -9.87
C ASP A 264 -1.72 -14.90 -10.53
N GLU A 265 -1.37 -13.92 -11.35
CA GLU A 265 -0.07 -13.76 -11.98
C GLU A 265 1.06 -13.60 -10.96
N TRP A 266 0.77 -13.01 -9.80
CA TRP A 266 1.75 -12.86 -8.72
C TRP A 266 2.20 -14.23 -8.17
N GLY A 267 1.24 -15.14 -7.96
CA GLY A 267 1.53 -16.51 -7.54
C GLY A 267 2.26 -17.35 -8.59
N LYS A 268 2.15 -16.98 -9.88
CA LYS A 268 2.93 -17.59 -10.97
C LYS A 268 4.35 -17.04 -11.02
N ALA A 269 4.52 -15.75 -10.74
CA ALA A 269 5.81 -15.07 -10.78
C ALA A 269 6.68 -15.37 -9.54
N ASP A 270 6.07 -15.56 -8.37
CA ASP A 270 6.81 -15.81 -7.13
C ASP A 270 6.00 -16.72 -6.18
N GLU A 271 6.65 -17.79 -5.70
CA GLU A 271 6.06 -18.79 -4.80
C GLU A 271 5.61 -18.20 -3.45
N PHE A 272 6.15 -17.06 -3.05
CA PHE A 272 5.74 -16.34 -1.84
C PHE A 272 4.24 -16.07 -1.82
N TRP A 273 3.66 -15.76 -2.98
CA TRP A 273 2.24 -15.40 -3.14
C TRP A 273 1.31 -16.59 -3.40
N LYS A 274 1.87 -17.81 -3.50
CA LYS A 274 1.02 -19.00 -3.66
C LYS A 274 0.20 -19.24 -2.38
N PRO A 275 -1.11 -19.52 -2.50
CA PRO A 275 -1.93 -19.90 -1.36
C PRO A 275 -1.26 -21.08 -0.61
N LYS A 276 -0.84 -20.86 0.62
CA LYS A 276 -0.37 -21.95 1.47
C LYS A 276 -1.59 -22.71 1.95
N ALA A 277 -1.58 -24.06 1.83
CA ALA A 277 -2.61 -24.90 2.42
C ALA A 277 -2.70 -24.56 3.92
N ALA A 278 -3.91 -24.31 4.41
CA ALA A 278 -4.15 -24.01 5.82
C ALA A 278 -3.57 -25.14 6.69
N GLY A 279 -2.43 -24.91 7.34
CA GLY A 279 -1.77 -25.93 8.18
C GLY A 279 -0.24 -25.88 8.24
N MET A 280 0.44 -25.17 7.34
CA MET A 280 1.88 -25.03 7.43
C MET A 280 2.26 -23.68 8.08
N ALA A 281 2.20 -23.63 9.41
CA ALA A 281 2.84 -22.56 10.17
C ALA A 281 4.33 -22.58 9.84
N ALA A 282 4.90 -21.41 9.48
CA ALA A 282 6.34 -21.26 9.39
C ALA A 282 6.96 -21.69 10.73
N ALA A 283 7.89 -22.61 10.69
CA ALA A 283 8.58 -23.09 11.89
C ALA A 283 9.25 -21.90 12.56
N THR A 284 8.77 -21.53 13.74
CA THR A 284 9.42 -20.57 14.62
C THR A 284 10.87 -21.05 14.84
N PRO A 285 11.89 -20.18 14.70
CA PRO A 285 13.25 -20.59 14.99
C PRO A 285 13.31 -21.08 16.43
N LYS A 286 13.72 -22.34 16.63
CA LYS A 286 13.92 -22.90 17.97
C LYS A 286 14.98 -22.04 18.68
N LYS A 287 14.59 -21.46 19.82
CA LYS A 287 15.51 -20.83 20.75
C LYS A 287 16.66 -21.83 21.04
N PRO A 288 17.93 -21.41 20.95
CA PRO A 288 19.03 -22.30 21.30
C PRO A 288 18.86 -22.81 22.74
N ALA A 289 19.01 -24.10 22.92
CA ALA A 289 18.96 -24.71 24.26
C ALA A 289 20.08 -24.11 25.13
N GLU A 290 19.70 -23.51 26.24
CA GLU A 290 20.65 -23.10 27.30
C GLU A 290 21.43 -24.33 27.79
N LYS A 291 22.77 -24.30 27.66
CA LYS A 291 23.62 -25.32 28.26
C LYS A 291 23.54 -25.19 29.77
N PRO A 292 23.38 -26.31 30.50
CA PRO A 292 23.43 -26.27 31.94
C PRO A 292 24.84 -25.82 32.39
N ALA A 293 24.85 -24.84 33.31
CA ALA A 293 26.07 -24.41 33.99
C ALA A 293 26.57 -25.55 34.90
N HIS A 294 27.84 -25.92 34.74
CA HIS A 294 28.58 -26.73 35.69
C HIS A 294 29.36 -25.82 36.61
#